data_f127d9d376301d713c0371be7ac556ab
#
_entry.id   f127d9d376301d713c0371be7ac556ab
#
_cell.length_a   1.000
_cell.length_b   1.000
_cell.length_c   1.000
_cell.angle_alpha   90.00
_cell.angle_beta   90.00
_cell.angle_gamma   90.00
#
_symmetry.space_group_name_H-M   'P 1'
#
loop_
_entity.id
_entity.type
_entity.pdbx_description
1 polymer ?
#
loop_
_entity_poly.entity_id
_entity_poly.type
_entity_poly.pdbx_seq_one_letter_code
_entity_poly.pdbx_strand_id
1 'polypeptide(L)'
;MISIKHVYKSFATPKASGKTRRKVGADVSYAASVSGNPALGAAAVVQTADEAAETLAPVDSDGLVHALSDINIDIADGDVFGIIGMSGAGKSTLVRTINLLERPTSGTIEVDGRDVTALSGEGLRAYRRRVAMIFQNFGLLAQKTVLDNVCFPFLAASGKVTAENRTRALELLDRVGLAEKAQSYPSQLSGGQKQRVAIARALACEPEVILCDEATSALDPKSTNTILKLLRDINRETGVTLVVITHSMDVVEKICNNVAVLEHGRVVEQGSVAKAFADPQAEATRVLLGKVDWDA
;
A
#
# COMPACT_ATOMS: atom_id res chain seq x y z
N MET A 1 -2.87 -1.47 17.49
CA MET A 1 -2.18 -2.74 17.18
C MET A 1 -2.89 -3.46 16.03
N ILE A 2 -2.15 -3.94 15.02
CA ILE A 2 -2.71 -4.75 13.93
C ILE A 2 -2.31 -6.21 14.17
N SER A 3 -3.27 -7.13 14.16
CA SER A 3 -3.03 -8.57 14.27
C SER A 3 -3.67 -9.29 13.08
N ILE A 4 -2.87 -10.01 12.34
CA ILE A 4 -3.24 -10.80 11.16
C ILE A 4 -3.14 -12.26 11.56
N LYS A 5 -4.25 -12.99 11.48
CA LYS A 5 -4.36 -14.36 12.02
C LYS A 5 -4.88 -15.31 10.95
N HIS A 6 -4.04 -16.26 10.57
CA HIS A 6 -4.38 -17.32 9.62
C HIS A 6 -4.99 -16.79 8.32
N VAL A 7 -4.44 -15.67 7.78
CA VAL A 7 -4.99 -15.04 6.57
C VAL A 7 -4.53 -15.77 5.32
N TYR A 8 -5.53 -16.11 4.50
CA TYR A 8 -5.36 -16.69 3.18
C TYR A 8 -5.98 -15.78 2.12
N LYS A 9 -5.37 -15.71 0.95
CA LYS A 9 -5.95 -15.03 -0.22
C LYS A 9 -5.66 -15.81 -1.48
N SER A 10 -6.73 -16.19 -2.17
CA SER A 10 -6.68 -16.89 -3.46
C SER A 10 -7.43 -16.11 -4.51
N PHE A 11 -6.95 -16.17 -5.75
CA PHE A 11 -7.57 -15.59 -6.92
C PHE A 11 -7.91 -16.70 -7.92
N ALA A 12 -9.10 -16.65 -8.53
CA ALA A 12 -9.46 -17.54 -9.62
C ALA A 12 -8.67 -17.15 -10.89
N THR A 13 -8.02 -18.13 -11.53
CA THR A 13 -7.45 -17.89 -12.86
C THR A 13 -8.58 -17.69 -13.87
N PRO A 14 -8.48 -16.72 -14.79
CA PRO A 14 -9.41 -16.63 -15.91
C PRO A 14 -9.34 -17.93 -16.68
N LYS A 15 -10.46 -18.69 -16.76
CA LYS A 15 -10.53 -19.86 -17.63
C LYS A 15 -10.18 -19.40 -19.04
N ALA A 16 -9.13 -19.95 -19.64
CA ALA A 16 -8.81 -19.77 -21.04
C ALA A 16 -10.00 -20.27 -21.84
N SER A 17 -10.91 -19.37 -22.23
CA SER A 17 -11.98 -19.67 -23.15
C SER A 17 -11.33 -19.91 -24.52
N GLY A 18 -11.19 -21.18 -24.88
CA GLY A 18 -10.78 -21.59 -26.22
C GLY A 18 -11.80 -21.06 -27.25
N LYS A 19 -11.60 -19.84 -27.74
CA LYS A 19 -12.15 -19.33 -29.01
C LYS A 19 -11.28 -18.20 -29.53
N THR A 20 -10.59 -18.51 -30.64
CA THR A 20 -10.19 -17.61 -31.74
C THR A 20 -9.85 -16.16 -31.40
N ARG A 21 -8.55 -15.81 -31.55
CA ARG A 21 -8.04 -14.44 -31.66
C ARG A 21 -8.91 -13.61 -32.63
N ARG A 22 -9.84 -12.85 -32.13
CA ARG A 22 -10.38 -11.68 -32.80
C ARG A 22 -9.74 -10.46 -32.14
N LYS A 23 -9.03 -9.66 -32.94
CA LYS A 23 -8.60 -8.32 -32.54
C LYS A 23 -9.82 -7.55 -32.03
N VAL A 24 -9.88 -7.30 -30.73
CA VAL A 24 -10.87 -6.41 -30.15
C VAL A 24 -10.13 -5.13 -29.81
N GLY A 25 -10.54 -4.05 -30.51
CA GLY A 25 -10.15 -2.70 -30.20
C GLY A 25 -10.61 -2.34 -28.77
N ALA A 26 -9.92 -1.39 -28.19
CA ALA A 26 -10.16 -0.84 -26.87
C ALA A 26 -11.62 -0.37 -26.72
N ASP A 27 -12.41 -1.13 -25.98
CA ASP A 27 -13.65 -0.69 -25.35
C ASP A 27 -13.98 -1.67 -24.22
N VAL A 28 -13.45 -1.38 -23.03
CA VAL A 28 -13.87 -2.05 -21.81
C VAL A 28 -14.61 -1.04 -20.95
N SER A 29 -15.90 -0.88 -21.25
CA SER A 29 -16.83 -0.27 -20.33
C SER A 29 -17.19 -1.29 -19.24
N TYR A 30 -16.52 -1.21 -18.08
CA TYR A 30 -16.97 -1.92 -16.89
C TYR A 30 -18.12 -1.13 -16.26
N ALA A 31 -19.34 -1.60 -16.47
CA ALA A 31 -20.52 -1.05 -15.85
C ALA A 31 -20.49 -1.31 -14.34
N ALA A 32 -20.13 -0.28 -13.56
CA ALA A 32 -20.28 -0.28 -12.12
C ALA A 32 -21.77 -0.15 -11.78
N SER A 33 -22.40 -1.23 -11.38
CA SER A 33 -23.70 -1.18 -10.68
C SER A 33 -23.47 -0.73 -9.23
N VAL A 34 -23.31 0.58 -9.02
CA VAL A 34 -23.47 1.21 -7.70
C VAL A 34 -24.39 2.40 -7.91
N SER A 35 -25.64 2.21 -7.56
CA SER A 35 -26.64 3.28 -7.51
C SER A 35 -26.24 4.35 -6.49
N GLY A 36 -26.12 5.60 -6.92
CA GLY A 36 -26.41 6.74 -6.08
C GLY A 36 -25.35 7.75 -5.73
N ASN A 37 -24.19 7.85 -6.43
CA ASN A 37 -23.42 9.11 -6.40
C ASN A 37 -22.32 9.17 -7.50
N PRO A 38 -22.47 10.02 -8.51
CA PRO A 38 -21.49 10.10 -9.62
C PRO A 38 -20.13 10.67 -9.24
N ALA A 39 -19.95 11.21 -8.04
CA ALA A 39 -18.68 11.79 -7.59
C ALA A 39 -17.65 10.77 -7.04
N LEU A 40 -18.06 9.52 -6.78
CA LEU A 40 -17.20 8.48 -6.19
C LEU A 40 -16.66 7.48 -7.23
N GLY A 41 -17.09 7.56 -8.49
CA GLY A 41 -16.73 6.59 -9.54
C GLY A 41 -15.38 6.82 -10.22
N ALA A 42 -14.67 7.91 -9.97
CA ALA A 42 -13.49 8.29 -10.76
C ALA A 42 -12.12 8.03 -10.09
N ALA A 43 -12.06 7.39 -8.94
CA ALA A 43 -10.81 7.15 -8.21
C ALA A 43 -10.39 5.67 -8.15
N ALA A 44 -11.02 4.77 -8.90
CA ALA A 44 -10.44 3.47 -9.16
C ALA A 44 -9.33 3.66 -10.21
N VAL A 45 -8.08 3.74 -9.76
CA VAL A 45 -6.93 3.59 -10.65
C VAL A 45 -7.04 2.20 -11.27
N VAL A 46 -7.44 2.15 -12.54
CA VAL A 46 -7.32 0.94 -13.36
C VAL A 46 -5.83 0.69 -13.53
N GLN A 47 -5.23 -0.11 -12.65
CA GLN A 47 -4.00 -0.80 -12.97
C GLN A 47 -4.36 -1.80 -14.05
N THR A 48 -3.77 -1.63 -15.24
CA THR A 48 -3.97 -2.52 -16.36
C THR A 48 -3.54 -3.93 -15.99
N ALA A 49 -4.31 -4.92 -16.43
CA ALA A 49 -4.10 -6.34 -16.18
C ALA A 49 -2.73 -6.88 -16.67
N ASP A 50 -1.96 -6.06 -17.38
CA ASP A 50 -0.64 -6.43 -17.92
C ASP A 50 0.50 -6.36 -16.90
N GLU A 51 0.39 -5.58 -15.81
CA GLU A 51 1.41 -5.60 -14.74
C GLU A 51 1.25 -6.79 -13.77
N ALA A 52 0.11 -7.47 -13.79
CA ALA A 52 -0.14 -8.66 -12.96
C ALA A 52 0.37 -9.97 -13.59
N ALA A 53 0.85 -9.94 -14.82
CA ALA A 53 1.15 -11.14 -15.58
C ALA A 53 2.60 -11.67 -15.40
N GLU A 54 3.51 -10.91 -14.78
CA GLU A 54 4.94 -11.28 -14.83
C GLU A 54 5.47 -12.15 -13.69
N THR A 55 4.70 -12.46 -12.64
CA THR A 55 5.13 -13.46 -11.63
C THR A 55 3.94 -14.01 -10.86
N LEU A 56 3.04 -14.72 -11.53
CA LEU A 56 1.99 -15.45 -10.84
C LEU A 56 2.60 -16.61 -10.06
N ALA A 57 2.26 -16.71 -8.76
CA ALA A 57 2.47 -17.94 -7.99
C ALA A 57 1.92 -19.14 -8.76
N PRO A 58 2.48 -20.35 -8.60
CA PRO A 58 2.05 -21.52 -9.34
C PRO A 58 0.53 -21.71 -9.18
N VAL A 59 -0.13 -22.02 -10.29
CA VAL A 59 -1.56 -22.33 -10.31
C VAL A 59 -1.72 -23.74 -9.79
N ASP A 60 -2.43 -23.92 -8.70
CA ASP A 60 -2.70 -25.24 -8.15
C ASP A 60 -3.72 -26.03 -8.97
N SER A 61 -3.85 -27.32 -8.67
CA SER A 61 -4.75 -28.27 -9.34
C SER A 61 -6.22 -27.86 -9.31
N ASP A 62 -6.61 -26.94 -8.42
CA ASP A 62 -7.94 -26.34 -8.29
C ASP A 62 -8.17 -25.12 -9.21
N GLY A 63 -7.14 -24.70 -9.96
CA GLY A 63 -7.19 -23.53 -10.84
C GLY A 63 -7.17 -22.20 -10.10
N LEU A 64 -6.64 -22.16 -8.86
CA LEU A 64 -6.47 -20.98 -8.05
C LEU A 64 -5.00 -20.55 -7.97
N VAL A 65 -4.76 -19.27 -7.84
CA VAL A 65 -3.48 -18.69 -7.47
C VAL A 65 -3.54 -18.30 -5.99
N HIS A 66 -2.77 -18.98 -5.15
CA HIS A 66 -2.68 -18.71 -3.72
C HIS A 66 -1.66 -17.60 -3.46
N ALA A 67 -2.15 -16.36 -3.41
CA ALA A 67 -1.29 -15.19 -3.19
C ALA A 67 -0.85 -15.02 -1.74
N LEU A 68 -1.67 -15.48 -0.78
CA LEU A 68 -1.35 -15.52 0.65
C LEU A 68 -1.79 -16.87 1.24
N SER A 69 -0.94 -17.45 2.07
CA SER A 69 -1.14 -18.77 2.70
C SER A 69 -0.70 -18.73 4.16
N ASP A 70 -1.66 -18.77 5.08
CA ASP A 70 -1.44 -18.80 6.52
C ASP A 70 -0.58 -17.65 7.06
N ILE A 71 -0.93 -16.42 6.70
CA ILE A 71 -0.22 -15.24 7.19
C ILE A 71 -0.58 -14.99 8.64
N ASN A 72 0.46 -14.90 9.49
CA ASN A 72 0.36 -14.58 10.91
C ASN A 72 1.39 -13.48 11.23
N ILE A 73 0.93 -12.25 11.50
CA ILE A 73 1.78 -11.08 11.77
C ILE A 73 1.10 -10.20 12.83
N ASP A 74 1.87 -9.77 13.82
CA ASP A 74 1.46 -8.76 14.80
C ASP A 74 2.31 -7.50 14.61
N ILE A 75 1.66 -6.33 14.48
CA ILE A 75 2.30 -5.03 14.31
C ILE A 75 1.89 -4.14 15.50
N ALA A 76 2.87 -3.71 16.28
CA ALA A 76 2.63 -2.86 17.43
C ALA A 76 2.22 -1.44 17.03
N ASP A 77 1.52 -0.72 17.92
CA ASP A 77 1.22 0.69 17.70
C ASP A 77 2.52 1.52 17.68
N GLY A 78 2.57 2.48 16.76
CA GLY A 78 3.73 3.35 16.58
C GLY A 78 4.96 2.67 15.95
N ASP A 79 4.87 1.38 15.59
CA ASP A 79 5.98 0.68 14.94
C ASP A 79 6.18 1.16 13.49
N VAL A 80 7.41 1.05 13.01
CA VAL A 80 7.75 1.11 11.58
C VAL A 80 8.09 -0.32 11.15
N PHE A 81 7.10 -1.01 10.59
CA PHE A 81 7.16 -2.42 10.26
C PHE A 81 7.42 -2.64 8.77
N GLY A 82 8.47 -3.36 8.44
CA GLY A 82 8.83 -3.73 7.07
C GLY A 82 8.16 -5.02 6.61
N ILE A 83 7.64 -5.07 5.39
CA ILE A 83 7.22 -6.29 4.71
C ILE A 83 8.08 -6.42 3.45
N ILE A 84 8.96 -7.42 3.43
CA ILE A 84 9.94 -7.62 2.37
C ILE A 84 9.77 -8.99 1.70
N GLY A 85 10.41 -9.18 0.56
CA GLY A 85 10.37 -10.43 -0.21
C GLY A 85 10.60 -10.16 -1.69
N MET A 86 10.85 -11.20 -2.44
CA MET A 86 11.03 -11.12 -3.90
C MET A 86 9.76 -10.64 -4.60
N SER A 87 9.89 -10.26 -5.88
CA SER A 87 8.71 -9.96 -6.71
C SER A 87 7.76 -11.16 -6.73
N GLY A 88 6.45 -10.92 -6.66
CA GLY A 88 5.46 -11.99 -6.60
C GLY A 88 5.29 -12.68 -5.25
N ALA A 89 6.04 -12.34 -4.21
CA ALA A 89 5.92 -12.98 -2.88
C ALA A 89 4.60 -12.73 -2.14
N GLY A 90 3.69 -11.86 -2.67
CA GLY A 90 2.40 -11.58 -2.04
C GLY A 90 2.34 -10.27 -1.24
N LYS A 91 3.41 -9.46 -1.19
CA LYS A 91 3.51 -8.25 -0.36
C LYS A 91 2.39 -7.24 -0.60
N SER A 92 2.18 -6.81 -1.85
CA SER A 92 1.13 -5.83 -2.19
C SER A 92 -0.27 -6.42 -1.96
N THR A 93 -0.47 -7.73 -2.17
CA THR A 93 -1.71 -8.42 -1.83
C THR A 93 -1.96 -8.34 -0.33
N LEU A 94 -0.95 -8.59 0.51
CA LEU A 94 -1.07 -8.52 1.97
C LEU A 94 -1.49 -7.12 2.43
N VAL A 95 -0.83 -6.06 1.96
CA VAL A 95 -1.19 -4.68 2.34
C VAL A 95 -2.57 -4.28 1.83
N ARG A 96 -2.93 -4.66 0.61
CA ARG A 96 -4.29 -4.45 0.10
C ARG A 96 -5.33 -5.22 0.92
N THR A 97 -4.95 -6.35 1.49
CA THR A 97 -5.81 -7.13 2.37
C THR A 97 -5.95 -6.45 3.74
N ILE A 98 -4.89 -5.87 4.30
CA ILE A 98 -4.96 -5.07 5.53
C ILE A 98 -5.91 -3.88 5.36
N ASN A 99 -5.85 -3.15 4.24
CA ASN A 99 -6.76 -2.02 3.94
C ASN A 99 -8.15 -2.48 3.46
N LEU A 100 -8.39 -3.78 3.32
CA LEU A 100 -9.61 -4.37 2.75
C LEU A 100 -9.92 -3.90 1.31
N LEU A 101 -8.92 -3.46 0.55
CA LEU A 101 -9.04 -3.31 -0.90
C LEU A 101 -9.22 -4.67 -1.55
N GLU A 102 -8.51 -5.67 -1.01
CA GLU A 102 -8.73 -7.09 -1.28
C GLU A 102 -9.25 -7.74 0.01
N ARG A 103 -10.32 -8.53 -0.10
CA ARG A 103 -10.80 -9.28 1.06
C ARG A 103 -10.03 -10.58 1.19
N PRO A 104 -9.65 -11.01 2.40
CA PRO A 104 -9.09 -12.33 2.59
C PRO A 104 -10.13 -13.40 2.18
N THR A 105 -9.65 -14.55 1.72
CA THR A 105 -10.49 -15.73 1.43
C THR A 105 -10.90 -16.40 2.74
N SER A 106 -10.00 -16.42 3.72
CA SER A 106 -10.25 -16.89 5.10
C SER A 106 -9.24 -16.24 6.06
N GLY A 107 -9.43 -16.46 7.36
CA GLY A 107 -8.66 -15.82 8.43
C GLY A 107 -9.24 -14.47 8.85
N THR A 108 -8.58 -13.81 9.81
CA THR A 108 -9.06 -12.57 10.41
C THR A 108 -7.97 -11.51 10.44
N ILE A 109 -8.39 -10.25 10.32
CA ILE A 109 -7.55 -9.08 10.53
C ILE A 109 -8.20 -8.28 11.65
N GLU A 110 -7.47 -8.12 12.74
CA GLU A 110 -7.89 -7.32 13.88
C GLU A 110 -7.10 -6.02 13.93
N VAL A 111 -7.80 -4.92 14.19
CA VAL A 111 -7.18 -3.62 14.48
C VAL A 111 -7.75 -3.14 15.82
N ASP A 112 -6.86 -2.89 16.78
CA ASP A 112 -7.21 -2.55 18.16
C ASP A 112 -8.17 -3.58 18.79
N GLY A 113 -7.92 -4.88 18.55
CA GLY A 113 -8.72 -5.99 19.07
C GLY A 113 -10.11 -6.13 18.43
N ARG A 114 -10.40 -5.42 17.34
CA ARG A 114 -11.65 -5.53 16.59
C ARG A 114 -11.41 -6.18 15.24
N ASP A 115 -12.14 -7.24 14.96
CA ASP A 115 -12.14 -7.83 13.62
C ASP A 115 -12.71 -6.85 12.60
N VAL A 116 -11.89 -6.50 11.62
CA VAL A 116 -12.24 -5.58 10.53
C VAL A 116 -12.61 -6.31 9.24
N THR A 117 -12.42 -7.62 9.18
CA THR A 117 -12.51 -8.45 7.96
C THR A 117 -13.86 -8.33 7.26
N ALA A 118 -14.96 -8.25 8.03
CA ALA A 118 -16.33 -8.20 7.51
C ALA A 118 -16.87 -6.77 7.30
N LEU A 119 -16.07 -5.73 7.56
CA LEU A 119 -16.53 -4.34 7.45
C LEU A 119 -17.02 -4.02 6.03
N SER A 120 -18.12 -3.26 5.94
CA SER A 120 -18.73 -2.82 4.69
C SER A 120 -19.32 -1.42 4.83
N GLY A 121 -19.75 -0.82 3.73
CA GLY A 121 -20.46 0.45 3.73
C GLY A 121 -19.72 1.56 4.49
N GLU A 122 -20.40 2.17 5.45
CA GLU A 122 -19.84 3.28 6.24
C GLU A 122 -18.73 2.82 7.20
N GLY A 123 -18.85 1.64 7.80
CA GLY A 123 -17.82 1.06 8.66
C GLY A 123 -16.50 0.88 7.92
N LEU A 124 -16.53 0.41 6.67
CA LEU A 124 -15.35 0.29 5.83
C LEU A 124 -14.75 1.67 5.47
N ARG A 125 -15.60 2.66 5.18
CA ARG A 125 -15.13 4.04 4.94
C ARG A 125 -14.47 4.65 6.18
N ALA A 126 -15.07 4.45 7.36
CA ALA A 126 -14.49 4.89 8.63
C ALA A 126 -13.14 4.22 8.91
N TYR A 127 -13.05 2.91 8.68
CA TYR A 127 -11.81 2.15 8.80
C TYR A 127 -10.71 2.71 7.89
N ARG A 128 -10.99 2.94 6.60
CA ARG A 128 -10.01 3.46 5.63
C ARG A 128 -9.58 4.92 5.89
N ARG A 129 -10.30 5.67 6.72
CA ARG A 129 -9.81 6.97 7.21
C ARG A 129 -8.74 6.80 8.29
N ARG A 130 -8.86 5.76 9.14
CA ARG A 130 -7.88 5.43 10.18
C ARG A 130 -6.65 4.70 9.61
N VAL A 131 -6.83 3.93 8.52
CA VAL A 131 -5.78 3.15 7.86
C VAL A 131 -5.58 3.70 6.45
N ALA A 132 -4.74 4.72 6.32
CA ALA A 132 -4.44 5.36 5.05
C ALA A 132 -3.46 4.53 4.21
N MET A 133 -3.44 4.76 2.90
CA MET A 133 -2.53 4.07 1.99
C MET A 133 -1.81 5.04 1.06
N ILE A 134 -0.51 4.84 0.92
CA ILE A 134 0.36 5.50 -0.05
C ILE A 134 0.73 4.46 -1.11
N PHE A 135 0.36 4.73 -2.36
CA PHE A 135 0.53 3.82 -3.49
C PHE A 135 1.86 4.04 -4.23
N GLN A 136 2.38 3.01 -4.85
CA GLN A 136 3.58 3.02 -5.70
C GLN A 136 3.49 4.10 -6.81
N ASN A 137 2.36 4.21 -7.48
CA ASN A 137 2.10 5.18 -8.55
C ASN A 137 1.48 6.49 -8.05
N PHE A 138 1.78 6.90 -6.81
CA PHE A 138 1.30 8.11 -6.13
C PHE A 138 -0.23 8.20 -5.99
N GLY A 139 -1.02 7.66 -6.91
CA GLY A 139 -2.48 7.68 -6.94
C GLY A 139 -3.08 9.09 -6.93
N LEU A 140 -2.40 10.10 -7.47
CA LEU A 140 -2.89 11.47 -7.52
C LEU A 140 -3.94 11.65 -8.61
N LEU A 141 -4.95 12.45 -8.30
CA LEU A 141 -5.98 12.85 -9.26
C LEU A 141 -5.39 13.87 -10.24
N ALA A 142 -5.09 13.45 -11.47
CA ALA A 142 -4.37 14.23 -12.46
C ALA A 142 -5.05 15.56 -12.84
N GLN A 143 -6.40 15.59 -12.77
CA GLN A 143 -7.23 16.75 -13.11
C GLN A 143 -7.50 17.68 -11.92
N LYS A 144 -6.94 17.41 -10.76
CA LYS A 144 -7.08 18.20 -9.53
C LYS A 144 -5.76 18.85 -9.18
N THR A 145 -5.83 20.06 -8.59
CA THR A 145 -4.64 20.72 -8.06
C THR A 145 -4.00 19.91 -6.95
N VAL A 146 -2.79 20.25 -6.53
CA VAL A 146 -2.10 19.69 -5.38
C VAL A 146 -2.95 19.87 -4.12
N LEU A 147 -3.48 21.07 -3.90
CA LEU A 147 -4.36 21.37 -2.75
C LEU A 147 -5.63 20.51 -2.78
N ASP A 148 -6.28 20.40 -3.94
CA ASP A 148 -7.51 19.60 -4.07
C ASP A 148 -7.23 18.10 -3.90
N ASN A 149 -6.04 17.61 -4.27
CA ASN A 149 -5.61 16.24 -3.97
C ASN A 149 -5.50 16.00 -2.45
N VAL A 150 -4.90 16.94 -1.70
CA VAL A 150 -4.81 16.83 -0.23
C VAL A 150 -6.17 17.01 0.44
N CYS A 151 -7.05 17.81 -0.14
CA CYS A 151 -8.44 17.99 0.34
C CYS A 151 -9.36 16.80 0.02
N PHE A 152 -8.98 15.92 -0.90
CA PHE A 152 -9.86 14.85 -1.38
C PHE A 152 -10.39 13.91 -0.27
N PRO A 153 -9.61 13.50 0.75
CA PRO A 153 -10.11 12.69 1.85
C PRO A 153 -11.26 13.36 2.63
N PHE A 154 -11.21 14.67 2.83
CA PHE A 154 -12.29 15.43 3.47
C PHE A 154 -13.57 15.42 2.62
N LEU A 155 -13.41 15.64 1.30
CA LEU A 155 -14.52 15.55 0.35
C LEU A 155 -15.17 14.16 0.38
N ALA A 156 -14.36 13.10 0.37
CA ALA A 156 -14.83 11.71 0.41
C ALA A 156 -15.52 11.36 1.73
N ALA A 157 -15.10 11.98 2.85
CA ALA A 157 -15.65 11.74 4.18
C ALA A 157 -17.00 12.43 4.40
N SER A 158 -17.15 13.69 3.95
CA SER A 158 -18.31 14.56 4.31
C SER A 158 -19.08 15.11 3.11
N GLY A 159 -18.65 14.80 1.88
CA GLY A 159 -19.26 15.33 0.65
C GLY A 159 -18.91 16.79 0.35
N LYS A 160 -18.17 17.47 1.22
CA LYS A 160 -17.78 18.89 1.05
C LYS A 160 -16.40 19.15 1.64
N VAL A 161 -15.75 20.21 1.16
CA VAL A 161 -14.50 20.73 1.72
C VAL A 161 -14.78 22.09 2.35
N THR A 162 -14.58 22.20 3.67
CA THR A 162 -14.75 23.46 4.41
C THR A 162 -13.51 24.35 4.28
N ALA A 163 -13.60 25.62 4.72
CA ALA A 163 -12.45 26.51 4.80
C ALA A 163 -11.37 25.94 5.75
N GLU A 164 -11.78 25.37 6.87
CA GLU A 164 -10.91 24.72 7.85
C GLU A 164 -10.15 23.53 7.24
N ASN A 165 -10.83 22.68 6.45
CA ASN A 165 -10.19 21.60 5.71
C ASN A 165 -9.12 22.12 4.75
N ARG A 166 -9.37 23.26 4.07
CA ARG A 166 -8.39 23.88 3.17
C ARG A 166 -7.18 24.42 3.93
N THR A 167 -7.40 25.07 5.08
CA THR A 167 -6.31 25.52 5.96
C THR A 167 -5.46 24.34 6.40
N ARG A 168 -6.08 23.27 6.89
CA ARG A 168 -5.38 22.04 7.28
C ARG A 168 -4.59 21.42 6.12
N ALA A 169 -5.17 21.38 4.93
CA ALA A 169 -4.48 20.88 3.75
C ALA A 169 -3.25 21.75 3.36
N LEU A 170 -3.33 23.07 3.53
CA LEU A 170 -2.17 23.96 3.30
C LEU A 170 -1.08 23.74 4.35
N GLU A 171 -1.42 23.58 5.62
CA GLU A 171 -0.46 23.22 6.68
C GLU A 171 0.25 21.90 6.38
N LEU A 172 -0.47 20.88 5.89
CA LEU A 172 0.12 19.62 5.49
C LEU A 172 1.04 19.77 4.27
N LEU A 173 0.68 20.63 3.30
CA LEU A 173 1.54 20.95 2.18
C LEU A 173 2.81 21.70 2.60
N ASP A 174 2.70 22.60 3.56
CA ASP A 174 3.86 23.28 4.15
C ASP A 174 4.78 22.26 4.86
N ARG A 175 4.21 21.37 5.67
CA ARG A 175 4.95 20.30 6.36
C ARG A 175 5.77 19.41 5.41
N VAL A 176 5.26 19.16 4.20
CA VAL A 176 6.00 18.40 3.18
C VAL A 176 6.82 19.29 2.24
N GLY A 177 6.92 20.60 2.50
CA GLY A 177 7.70 21.58 1.72
C GLY A 177 7.15 21.83 0.32
N LEU A 178 5.82 21.89 0.18
CA LEU A 178 5.12 22.09 -1.09
C LEU A 178 4.02 23.17 -1.03
N ALA A 179 4.04 24.07 -0.04
CA ALA A 179 3.05 25.14 0.09
C ALA A 179 2.91 25.98 -1.18
N GLU A 180 4.03 26.36 -1.80
CA GLU A 180 4.07 27.16 -3.03
C GLU A 180 3.49 26.41 -4.27
N LYS A 181 3.37 25.09 -4.20
CA LYS A 181 2.84 24.24 -5.26
C LYS A 181 1.35 23.93 -5.11
N ALA A 182 0.66 24.52 -4.12
CA ALA A 182 -0.75 24.22 -3.81
C ALA A 182 -1.67 24.31 -5.04
N GLN A 183 -1.45 25.27 -5.93
CA GLN A 183 -2.24 25.49 -7.14
C GLN A 183 -1.69 24.75 -8.39
N SER A 184 -0.55 24.07 -8.28
CA SER A 184 0.02 23.28 -9.38
C SER A 184 -0.79 22.00 -9.60
N TYR A 185 -0.63 21.40 -10.79
CA TYR A 185 -1.20 20.09 -11.13
C TYR A 185 -0.13 18.99 -11.02
N PRO A 186 -0.53 17.71 -10.82
CA PRO A 186 0.42 16.60 -10.73
C PRO A 186 1.39 16.49 -11.91
N SER A 187 0.97 16.85 -13.12
CA SER A 187 1.83 16.85 -14.31
C SER A 187 3.02 17.83 -14.24
N GLN A 188 2.94 18.83 -13.36
CA GLN A 188 3.97 19.85 -13.14
C GLN A 188 4.95 19.51 -12.02
N LEU A 189 4.82 18.31 -11.41
CA LEU A 189 5.60 17.87 -10.29
C LEU A 189 6.60 16.77 -10.65
N SER A 190 7.77 16.79 -10.00
CA SER A 190 8.71 15.65 -10.02
C SER A 190 8.13 14.45 -9.26
N GLY A 191 8.68 13.25 -9.46
CA GLY A 191 8.28 12.03 -8.75
C GLY A 191 8.31 12.20 -7.24
N GLY A 192 9.40 12.73 -6.68
CA GLY A 192 9.51 12.99 -5.25
C GLY A 192 8.53 14.05 -4.73
N GLN A 193 8.15 15.04 -5.55
CA GLN A 193 7.10 16.01 -5.20
C GLN A 193 5.72 15.35 -5.20
N LYS A 194 5.40 14.52 -6.21
CA LYS A 194 4.15 13.73 -6.24
C LYS A 194 4.01 12.85 -5.01
N GLN A 195 5.10 12.20 -4.60
CA GLN A 195 5.11 11.36 -3.41
C GLN A 195 4.85 12.16 -2.14
N ARG A 196 5.44 13.34 -2.00
CA ARG A 196 5.17 14.23 -0.85
C ARG A 196 3.72 14.70 -0.81
N VAL A 197 3.08 14.97 -1.97
CA VAL A 197 1.63 15.25 -2.03
C VAL A 197 0.82 14.03 -1.60
N ALA A 198 1.20 12.81 -2.01
CA ALA A 198 0.50 11.59 -1.59
C ALA A 198 0.61 11.37 -0.08
N ILE A 199 1.77 11.67 0.53
CA ILE A 199 1.97 11.64 1.98
C ILE A 199 1.08 12.68 2.68
N ALA A 200 1.08 13.94 2.21
CA ALA A 200 0.22 15.00 2.77
C ALA A 200 -1.26 14.60 2.71
N ARG A 201 -1.70 14.01 1.58
CA ARG A 201 -3.05 13.48 1.42
C ARG A 201 -3.35 12.35 2.39
N ALA A 202 -2.42 11.44 2.62
CA ALA A 202 -2.60 10.33 3.57
C ALA A 202 -2.79 10.86 5.00
N LEU A 203 -2.09 11.93 5.36
CA LEU A 203 -2.17 12.58 6.69
C LEU A 203 -3.44 13.42 6.90
N ALA A 204 -4.20 13.73 5.85
CA ALA A 204 -5.34 14.64 5.94
C ALA A 204 -6.41 14.21 6.96
N CYS A 205 -6.64 12.90 7.09
CA CYS A 205 -7.60 12.34 8.04
C CYS A 205 -6.98 11.88 9.37
N GLU A 206 -5.76 12.30 9.69
CA GLU A 206 -5.04 11.93 10.92
C GLU A 206 -5.06 10.41 11.17
N PRO A 207 -4.51 9.62 10.25
CA PRO A 207 -4.58 8.17 10.32
C PRO A 207 -3.76 7.63 11.51
N GLU A 208 -4.19 6.50 12.04
CA GLU A 208 -3.46 5.73 13.05
C GLU A 208 -2.43 4.79 12.41
N VAL A 209 -2.68 4.42 11.16
CA VAL A 209 -1.81 3.55 10.37
C VAL A 209 -1.65 4.11 8.95
N ILE A 210 -0.42 4.09 8.44
CA ILE A 210 -0.12 4.39 7.05
C ILE A 210 0.53 3.16 6.41
N LEU A 211 -0.10 2.64 5.38
CA LEU A 211 0.40 1.54 4.56
C LEU A 211 1.15 2.12 3.36
N CYS A 212 2.44 1.82 3.23
CA CYS A 212 3.31 2.30 2.15
C CYS A 212 3.58 1.15 1.18
N ASP A 213 2.87 1.11 0.05
CA ASP A 213 3.08 0.11 -1.01
C ASP A 213 4.15 0.63 -1.97
N GLU A 214 5.39 0.17 -1.81
CA GLU A 214 6.57 0.56 -2.60
C GLU A 214 6.72 2.08 -2.81
N ALA A 215 6.48 2.85 -1.77
CA ALA A 215 6.39 4.31 -1.81
C ALA A 215 7.65 5.05 -2.33
N THR A 216 8.77 4.34 -2.53
CA THR A 216 10.05 4.92 -2.98
C THR A 216 10.64 4.25 -4.22
N SER A 217 10.01 3.19 -4.77
CA SER A 217 10.56 2.39 -5.88
C SER A 217 10.76 3.19 -7.19
N ALA A 218 9.91 4.19 -7.42
CA ALA A 218 9.96 5.04 -8.62
C ALA A 218 10.77 6.34 -8.43
N LEU A 219 11.57 6.45 -7.36
CA LEU A 219 12.28 7.68 -6.98
C LEU A 219 13.80 7.51 -7.12
N ASP A 220 14.47 8.63 -7.41
CA ASP A 220 15.92 8.72 -7.31
C ASP A 220 16.41 8.61 -5.85
N PRO A 221 17.69 8.24 -5.60
CA PRO A 221 18.20 8.01 -4.24
C PRO A 221 18.07 9.23 -3.31
N LYS A 222 18.21 10.46 -3.83
CA LYS A 222 18.08 11.69 -3.05
C LYS A 222 16.63 11.91 -2.60
N SER A 223 15.70 11.75 -3.54
CA SER A 223 14.26 11.82 -3.26
C SER A 223 13.84 10.72 -2.29
N THR A 224 14.33 9.49 -2.47
CA THR A 224 14.10 8.37 -1.54
C THR A 224 14.50 8.74 -0.11
N ASN A 225 15.73 9.20 0.11
CA ASN A 225 16.18 9.60 1.44
C ASN A 225 15.33 10.72 2.06
N THR A 226 14.88 11.68 1.24
CA THR A 226 13.99 12.76 1.69
C THR A 226 12.65 12.21 2.16
N ILE A 227 12.05 11.27 1.41
CA ILE A 227 10.78 10.62 1.75
C ILE A 227 10.92 9.76 3.01
N LEU A 228 11.98 8.96 3.12
CA LEU A 228 12.23 8.12 4.31
C LEU A 228 12.39 8.96 5.57
N LYS A 229 13.15 10.07 5.48
CA LYS A 229 13.28 11.01 6.60
C LYS A 229 11.91 11.59 6.98
N LEU A 230 11.13 12.07 5.99
CA LEU A 230 9.79 12.62 6.23
C LEU A 230 8.88 11.61 6.93
N LEU A 231 8.82 10.36 6.46
CA LEU A 231 8.00 9.31 7.08
C LEU A 231 8.43 9.01 8.52
N ARG A 232 9.74 8.92 8.77
CA ARG A 232 10.28 8.71 10.10
C ARG A 232 9.96 9.87 11.05
N ASP A 233 10.09 11.11 10.57
CA ASP A 233 9.79 12.30 11.37
C ASP A 233 8.29 12.32 11.71
N ILE A 234 7.40 12.02 10.74
CA ILE A 234 5.96 11.88 10.96
C ILE A 234 5.67 10.81 12.03
N ASN A 235 6.25 9.60 11.90
CA ASN A 235 6.04 8.53 12.89
C ASN A 235 6.46 8.98 14.30
N ARG A 236 7.64 9.60 14.45
CA ARG A 236 8.16 10.07 15.75
C ARG A 236 7.29 11.16 16.38
N GLU A 237 6.77 12.08 15.57
CA GLU A 237 5.98 13.20 16.05
C GLU A 237 4.54 12.82 16.40
N THR A 238 3.94 11.90 15.63
CA THR A 238 2.51 11.59 15.75
C THR A 238 2.24 10.22 16.37
N GLY A 239 3.23 9.35 16.46
CA GLY A 239 3.04 7.97 16.89
C GLY A 239 2.30 7.08 15.87
N VAL A 240 2.09 7.55 14.63
CA VAL A 240 1.42 6.77 13.58
C VAL A 240 2.20 5.51 13.26
N THR A 241 1.52 4.38 13.16
CA THR A 241 2.13 3.12 12.74
C THR A 241 2.40 3.15 11.23
N LEU A 242 3.61 2.77 10.82
CA LEU A 242 3.97 2.66 9.41
C LEU A 242 4.15 1.18 9.03
N VAL A 243 3.48 0.75 7.95
CA VAL A 243 3.73 -0.57 7.34
C VAL A 243 4.34 -0.31 5.96
N VAL A 244 5.61 -0.68 5.79
CA VAL A 244 6.41 -0.34 4.61
C VAL A 244 6.69 -1.58 3.79
N ILE A 245 6.12 -1.66 2.59
CA ILE A 245 6.50 -2.65 1.60
C ILE A 245 7.65 -2.13 0.77
N THR A 246 8.69 -2.94 0.65
CA THR A 246 9.83 -2.64 -0.22
C THR A 246 10.59 -3.92 -0.58
N HIS A 247 11.30 -3.87 -1.69
CA HIS A 247 12.33 -4.85 -2.05
C HIS A 247 13.74 -4.32 -1.78
N SER A 248 13.88 -3.09 -1.25
CA SER A 248 15.17 -2.46 -0.93
C SER A 248 15.53 -2.66 0.55
N MET A 249 16.58 -3.43 0.81
CA MET A 249 17.09 -3.65 2.17
C MET A 249 17.60 -2.37 2.81
N ASP A 250 18.19 -1.47 2.00
CA ASP A 250 18.62 -0.14 2.44
C ASP A 250 17.47 0.72 3.01
N VAL A 251 16.27 0.61 2.45
CA VAL A 251 15.06 1.26 2.98
C VAL A 251 14.70 0.66 4.34
N VAL A 252 14.70 -0.67 4.45
CA VAL A 252 14.35 -1.37 5.70
C VAL A 252 15.30 -1.00 6.83
N GLU A 253 16.62 -1.06 6.58
CA GLU A 253 17.63 -0.70 7.58
C GLU A 253 17.51 0.75 8.05
N LYS A 254 17.13 1.67 7.16
CA LYS A 254 17.05 3.10 7.48
C LYS A 254 15.88 3.47 8.37
N ILE A 255 14.72 2.81 8.22
CA ILE A 255 13.52 3.29 8.90
C ILE A 255 12.75 2.23 9.69
N CYS A 256 12.88 0.93 9.36
CA CYS A 256 12.06 -0.12 10.01
C CYS A 256 12.70 -0.61 11.32
N ASN A 257 11.85 -0.90 12.31
CA ASN A 257 12.27 -1.53 13.55
C ASN A 257 12.13 -3.05 13.47
N ASN A 258 11.02 -3.51 12.93
CA ASN A 258 10.67 -4.91 12.76
C ASN A 258 10.39 -5.23 11.29
N VAL A 259 10.50 -6.50 10.94
CA VAL A 259 10.34 -6.97 9.56
C VAL A 259 9.65 -8.33 9.53
N ALA A 260 8.84 -8.57 8.49
CA ALA A 260 8.39 -9.88 8.05
C ALA A 260 8.88 -10.13 6.63
N VAL A 261 9.49 -11.29 6.41
CA VAL A 261 9.97 -11.74 5.11
C VAL A 261 8.92 -12.67 4.51
N LEU A 262 8.41 -12.31 3.34
CA LEU A 262 7.46 -13.10 2.58
C LEU A 262 8.15 -13.85 1.46
N GLU A 263 7.80 -15.13 1.33
CA GLU A 263 8.17 -15.99 0.21
C GLU A 263 6.96 -16.86 -0.17
N HIS A 264 6.60 -16.88 -1.45
CA HIS A 264 5.47 -17.67 -1.96
C HIS A 264 4.17 -17.54 -1.15
N GLY A 265 3.84 -16.32 -0.74
CA GLY A 265 2.63 -16.02 0.02
C GLY A 265 2.68 -16.45 1.49
N ARG A 266 3.84 -16.81 2.05
CA ARG A 266 4.04 -17.21 3.44
C ARG A 266 5.04 -16.29 4.14
N VAL A 267 4.88 -16.13 5.44
CA VAL A 267 5.91 -15.52 6.29
C VAL A 267 6.95 -16.59 6.63
N VAL A 268 8.19 -16.41 6.14
CA VAL A 268 9.28 -17.35 6.37
C VAL A 268 10.23 -16.91 7.49
N GLU A 269 10.24 -15.61 7.77
CA GLU A 269 11.00 -15.05 8.90
C GLU A 269 10.35 -13.75 9.38
N GLN A 270 10.35 -13.51 10.70
CA GLN A 270 9.91 -12.24 11.27
C GLN A 270 10.66 -11.91 12.55
N GLY A 271 10.84 -10.62 12.83
CA GLY A 271 11.50 -10.14 14.04
C GLY A 271 12.05 -8.73 13.90
N SER A 272 12.92 -8.33 14.82
CA SER A 272 13.61 -7.05 14.68
C SER A 272 14.55 -7.06 13.47
N VAL A 273 14.62 -5.92 12.75
CA VAL A 273 15.51 -5.76 11.59
C VAL A 273 16.95 -6.09 11.96
N ALA A 274 17.41 -5.60 13.14
CA ALA A 274 18.76 -5.85 13.61
C ALA A 274 19.08 -7.36 13.72
N LYS A 275 18.15 -8.17 14.25
CA LYS A 275 18.34 -9.62 14.39
C LYS A 275 18.23 -10.34 13.05
N ALA A 276 17.18 -10.10 12.29
CA ALA A 276 16.92 -10.76 11.01
C ALA A 276 18.06 -10.48 10.00
N PHE A 277 18.65 -9.28 10.03
CA PHE A 277 19.72 -8.92 9.11
C PHE A 277 21.13 -9.35 9.58
N ALA A 278 21.36 -9.44 10.90
CA ALA A 278 22.62 -9.94 11.43
C ALA A 278 22.75 -11.47 11.27
N ASP A 279 21.70 -12.21 11.59
CA ASP A 279 21.66 -13.69 11.62
C ASP A 279 20.39 -14.21 10.92
N PRO A 280 20.29 -14.09 9.57
CA PRO A 280 19.13 -14.51 8.81
C PRO A 280 18.93 -16.01 8.86
N GLN A 281 17.75 -16.46 9.33
CA GLN A 281 17.40 -17.86 9.49
C GLN A 281 16.83 -18.47 8.20
N ALA A 282 16.01 -17.70 7.46
CA ALA A 282 15.44 -18.15 6.20
C ALA A 282 16.40 -17.96 5.03
N GLU A 283 16.36 -18.87 4.08
CA GLU A 283 17.13 -18.76 2.83
C GLU A 283 16.71 -17.51 2.03
N ALA A 284 15.41 -17.27 1.93
CA ALA A 284 14.89 -16.07 1.29
C ALA A 284 15.47 -14.77 1.87
N THR A 285 15.68 -14.70 3.20
CA THR A 285 16.31 -13.54 3.85
C THR A 285 17.77 -13.42 3.44
N ARG A 286 18.52 -14.55 3.40
CA ARG A 286 19.92 -14.55 2.95
C ARG A 286 20.05 -14.08 1.50
N VAL A 287 19.16 -14.56 0.62
CA VAL A 287 19.11 -14.12 -0.79
C VAL A 287 18.86 -12.62 -0.89
N LEU A 288 17.86 -12.08 -0.17
CA LEU A 288 17.54 -10.65 -0.17
C LEU A 288 18.69 -9.78 0.32
N LEU A 289 19.49 -10.30 1.27
CA LEU A 289 20.67 -9.61 1.82
C LEU A 289 21.95 -9.80 0.99
N GLY A 290 21.88 -10.56 -0.12
CA GLY A 290 23.06 -10.89 -0.91
C GLY A 290 24.09 -11.75 -0.17
N LYS A 291 23.64 -12.52 0.84
CA LYS A 291 24.47 -13.41 1.68
C LYS A 291 24.45 -14.87 1.21
N VAL A 292 24.04 -15.15 -0.02
CA VAL A 292 24.05 -16.49 -0.63
C VAL A 292 25.28 -16.57 -1.52
N ASP A 293 26.10 -17.61 -1.30
CA ASP A 293 27.15 -17.98 -2.22
C ASP A 293 26.49 -18.58 -3.49
N TRP A 294 26.62 -17.86 -4.61
CA TRP A 294 26.11 -18.34 -5.91
C TRP A 294 26.96 -19.45 -6.52
N ASP A 295 28.11 -19.76 -5.89
CA ASP A 295 29.09 -20.76 -6.32
C ASP A 295 29.05 -22.05 -5.48
N ALA A 296 28.03 -22.22 -4.60
CA ALA A 296 27.91 -23.40 -3.76
C ALA A 296 26.96 -24.47 -4.36
#